data_ea13d4a66994a197b564e90bdfe5b76e
#
_entry.id   ea13d4a66994a197b564e90bdfe5b76e
#
_cell.length_a   1.000
_cell.length_b   1.000
_cell.length_c   1.000
_cell.angle_alpha   90.00
_cell.angle_beta   90.00
_cell.angle_gamma   90.00
#
_symmetry.space_group_name_H-M   'P 1'
#
loop_
_entity.id
_entity.type
_entity.pdbx_description
1 polymer ?
#
loop_
_entity_poly.entity_id
_entity_poly.type
_entity_poly.pdbx_seq_one_letter_code
_entity_poly.pdbx_strand_id
1 'polypeptide(L)'
;MLTIKNALAYVWRKKIKTLIIFLILLAISTLTLGSIAVKNATDAASKETFKNITSSFSMQINREVNQGTPRGAGNLKGEDIEAVEKVKGISGYIKRMNVVADLIDHQLVESGETDFESEDRKQKFGRAIMATGINDSSKDDKFTAETFKLVEGRHINKNDKNVALIHKDFAEKNKLKVGDTINIKSNTNDYDNVRKANKTTKVTVI
;
A
#
# COMPACT_ATOMS: atom_id res chain seq x y z
N MET A 1 -32.28 -43.59 -42.00
CA MET A 1 -32.20 -42.52 -43.00
C MET A 1 -33.53 -41.86 -43.32
N LEU A 2 -34.68 -42.52 -43.21
CA LEU A 2 -36.01 -41.95 -43.50
C LEU A 2 -36.43 -40.86 -42.50
N THR A 3 -36.11 -41.00 -41.21
CA THR A 3 -36.50 -40.06 -40.15
C THR A 3 -35.89 -38.65 -40.31
N ILE A 4 -34.62 -38.55 -40.73
CA ILE A 4 -33.93 -37.29 -40.95
C ILE A 4 -34.51 -36.56 -42.17
N LYS A 5 -34.79 -37.26 -43.27
CA LYS A 5 -35.42 -36.70 -44.46
C LYS A 5 -36.82 -36.14 -44.15
N ASN A 6 -37.62 -36.86 -43.36
CA ASN A 6 -38.93 -36.43 -42.96
C ASN A 6 -38.87 -35.22 -42.02
N ALA A 7 -37.91 -35.13 -41.12
CA ALA A 7 -37.66 -33.97 -40.25
C ALA A 7 -37.25 -32.73 -41.07
N LEU A 8 -36.36 -32.88 -42.05
CA LEU A 8 -35.97 -31.78 -42.94
C LEU A 8 -37.16 -31.28 -43.78
N ALA A 9 -37.96 -32.22 -44.35
CA ALA A 9 -39.13 -31.85 -45.09
C ALA A 9 -40.19 -31.11 -44.26
N TYR A 10 -40.33 -31.46 -42.96
CA TYR A 10 -41.19 -30.72 -42.03
C TYR A 10 -40.70 -29.32 -41.76
N VAL A 11 -39.40 -29.12 -41.52
CA VAL A 11 -38.76 -27.83 -41.35
C VAL A 11 -39.01 -26.93 -42.57
N TRP A 12 -38.83 -27.46 -43.77
CA TRP A 12 -39.06 -26.69 -45.01
C TRP A 12 -40.54 -26.34 -45.29
N ARG A 13 -41.46 -27.19 -44.88
CA ARG A 13 -42.89 -26.94 -45.05
C ARG A 13 -43.45 -25.89 -44.08
N LYS A 14 -42.84 -25.74 -42.89
CA LYS A 14 -43.30 -24.80 -41.83
C LYS A 14 -42.24 -23.78 -41.49
N LYS A 15 -41.67 -23.09 -42.47
CA LYS A 15 -40.57 -22.17 -42.40
C LYS A 15 -40.74 -21.12 -41.28
N ILE A 16 -41.92 -20.50 -41.13
CA ILE A 16 -42.19 -19.47 -40.16
C ILE A 16 -42.14 -20.03 -38.72
N LYS A 17 -42.79 -21.19 -38.48
CA LYS A 17 -42.73 -21.84 -37.15
C LYS A 17 -41.31 -22.23 -36.74
N THR A 18 -40.55 -22.78 -37.68
CA THR A 18 -39.17 -23.18 -37.47
C THR A 18 -38.28 -21.99 -37.19
N LEU A 19 -38.49 -20.87 -37.92
CA LEU A 19 -37.75 -19.63 -37.68
C LEU A 19 -38.02 -19.06 -36.28
N ILE A 20 -39.27 -19.05 -35.85
CA ILE A 20 -39.65 -18.56 -34.51
C ILE A 20 -39.00 -19.42 -33.44
N ILE A 21 -39.04 -20.75 -33.55
CA ILE A 21 -38.41 -21.65 -32.59
C ILE A 21 -36.88 -21.44 -32.59
N PHE A 22 -36.27 -21.30 -33.74
CA PHE A 22 -34.83 -21.01 -33.87
C PHE A 22 -34.44 -19.71 -33.17
N LEU A 23 -35.21 -18.63 -33.37
CA LEU A 23 -34.97 -17.35 -32.75
C LEU A 23 -35.12 -17.42 -31.22
N ILE A 24 -36.12 -18.17 -30.72
CA ILE A 24 -36.28 -18.37 -29.27
C ILE A 24 -35.07 -19.16 -28.69
N LEU A 25 -34.68 -20.23 -29.34
CA LEU A 25 -33.50 -21.01 -28.90
C LEU A 25 -32.23 -20.18 -28.96
N LEU A 26 -32.05 -19.36 -29.98
CA LEU A 26 -30.90 -18.45 -30.11
C LEU A 26 -30.92 -17.44 -28.96
N ALA A 27 -32.07 -16.81 -28.66
CA ALA A 27 -32.18 -15.87 -27.56
C ALA A 27 -31.86 -16.53 -26.19
N ILE A 28 -32.40 -17.72 -25.93
CA ILE A 28 -32.12 -18.45 -24.69
C ILE A 28 -30.64 -18.80 -24.61
N SER A 29 -30.05 -19.29 -25.70
CA SER A 29 -28.61 -19.67 -25.72
C SER A 29 -27.70 -18.45 -25.48
N THR A 30 -27.99 -17.31 -26.10
CA THR A 30 -27.22 -16.08 -25.92
C THR A 30 -27.31 -15.54 -24.47
N LEU A 31 -28.53 -15.57 -23.89
CA LEU A 31 -28.74 -15.18 -22.49
C LEU A 31 -27.98 -16.12 -21.52
N THR A 32 -28.01 -17.42 -21.78
CA THR A 32 -27.31 -18.41 -20.96
C THR A 32 -25.80 -18.21 -21.02
N LEU A 33 -25.22 -18.07 -22.22
CA LEU A 33 -23.79 -17.83 -22.40
C LEU A 33 -23.38 -16.48 -21.78
N GLY A 34 -24.19 -15.43 -21.96
CA GLY A 34 -23.98 -14.14 -21.35
C GLY A 34 -23.96 -14.22 -19.81
N SER A 35 -24.89 -14.95 -19.21
CA SER A 35 -24.95 -15.15 -17.76
C SER A 35 -23.71 -15.88 -17.23
N ILE A 36 -23.22 -16.90 -17.94
CA ILE A 36 -21.99 -17.62 -17.56
C ILE A 36 -20.77 -16.70 -17.67
N ALA A 37 -20.69 -15.91 -18.72
CA ALA A 37 -19.59 -14.95 -18.90
C ALA A 37 -19.56 -13.89 -17.77
N VAL A 38 -20.73 -13.33 -17.43
CA VAL A 38 -20.85 -12.38 -16.31
C VAL A 38 -20.48 -13.04 -14.99
N LYS A 39 -20.96 -14.26 -14.72
CA LYS A 39 -20.58 -14.99 -13.50
C LYS A 39 -19.07 -15.18 -13.40
N ASN A 40 -18.45 -15.68 -14.48
CA ASN A 40 -17.00 -15.90 -14.48
C ASN A 40 -16.20 -14.60 -14.28
N ALA A 41 -16.63 -13.52 -14.90
CA ALA A 41 -16.02 -12.20 -14.73
C ALA A 41 -16.17 -11.69 -13.28
N THR A 42 -17.36 -11.85 -12.69
CA THR A 42 -17.63 -11.47 -11.29
C THR A 42 -16.82 -12.32 -10.32
N ASP A 43 -16.75 -13.63 -10.53
CA ASP A 43 -15.96 -14.54 -9.69
C ASP A 43 -14.46 -14.20 -9.77
N ALA A 44 -13.95 -13.85 -10.95
CA ALA A 44 -12.57 -13.43 -11.15
C ALA A 44 -12.29 -12.08 -10.44
N ALA A 45 -13.14 -11.09 -10.64
CA ALA A 45 -13.04 -9.78 -9.98
C ALA A 45 -13.13 -9.90 -8.45
N SER A 46 -14.05 -10.73 -7.95
CA SER A 46 -14.18 -11.00 -6.52
C SER A 46 -12.91 -11.67 -5.96
N LYS A 47 -12.39 -12.68 -6.63
CA LYS A 47 -11.15 -13.34 -6.20
C LYS A 47 -9.96 -12.38 -6.18
N GLU A 48 -9.85 -11.49 -7.14
CA GLU A 48 -8.80 -10.48 -7.19
C GLU A 48 -8.96 -9.44 -6.07
N THR A 49 -10.18 -8.97 -5.84
CA THR A 49 -10.51 -8.08 -4.73
C THR A 49 -10.20 -8.73 -3.38
N PHE A 50 -10.66 -9.97 -3.16
CA PHE A 50 -10.40 -10.69 -1.90
C PHE A 50 -8.96 -11.13 -1.73
N LYS A 51 -8.20 -11.32 -2.80
CA LYS A 51 -6.76 -11.59 -2.72
C LYS A 51 -5.98 -10.39 -2.15
N ASN A 52 -6.47 -9.19 -2.41
CA ASN A 52 -5.88 -7.94 -1.95
C ASN A 52 -6.47 -7.45 -0.62
N ILE A 53 -7.64 -7.94 -0.20
CA ILE A 53 -8.22 -7.70 1.13
C ILE A 53 -7.70 -8.80 2.07
N THR A 54 -6.47 -8.63 2.53
CA THR A 54 -6.01 -9.38 3.70
C THR A 54 -6.77 -8.88 4.92
N SER A 55 -7.32 -9.78 5.72
CA SER A 55 -7.84 -9.43 7.04
C SER A 55 -6.69 -8.90 7.87
N SER A 56 -6.60 -7.60 8.02
CA SER A 56 -5.58 -6.94 8.81
C SER A 56 -6.21 -6.18 9.96
N PHE A 57 -5.51 -6.08 11.06
CA PHE A 57 -5.85 -5.19 12.15
C PHE A 57 -4.64 -4.31 12.47
N SER A 58 -4.91 -3.13 12.96
CA SER A 58 -3.88 -2.20 13.38
C SER A 58 -3.91 -2.05 14.89
N MET A 59 -2.78 -2.29 15.53
CA MET A 59 -2.59 -1.95 16.92
C MET A 59 -2.28 -0.46 17.02
N GLN A 60 -2.99 0.24 17.86
CA GLN A 60 -2.84 1.68 18.06
C GLN A 60 -2.58 2.01 19.54
N ILE A 61 -2.09 3.21 19.77
CA ILE A 61 -1.92 3.75 21.12
C ILE A 61 -3.28 3.71 21.83
N ASN A 62 -3.29 3.22 23.07
CA ASN A 62 -4.47 3.34 23.92
C ASN A 62 -4.65 4.78 24.38
N ARG A 63 -5.57 5.50 23.75
CA ARG A 63 -5.82 6.92 24.02
C ARG A 63 -6.56 7.19 25.34
N GLU A 64 -7.13 6.19 25.96
CA GLU A 64 -7.71 6.32 27.29
C GLU A 64 -6.63 6.46 28.37
N VAL A 65 -5.49 5.80 28.16
CA VAL A 65 -4.33 5.85 29.07
C VAL A 65 -3.31 6.89 28.62
N ASN A 66 -3.20 7.12 27.33
CA ASN A 66 -2.23 8.03 26.72
C ASN A 66 -2.94 9.08 25.87
N GLN A 67 -3.10 10.27 26.40
CA GLN A 67 -3.80 11.37 25.74
C GLN A 67 -2.99 12.06 24.62
N GLY A 68 -2.01 11.37 24.03
CA GLY A 68 -1.29 11.88 22.87
C GLY A 68 0.20 12.10 23.07
N THR A 69 0.76 11.63 24.18
CA THR A 69 2.22 11.58 24.34
C THR A 69 2.75 10.35 23.60
N PRO A 70 3.63 10.49 22.62
CA PRO A 70 4.09 9.38 21.79
C PRO A 70 4.92 8.34 22.54
N ARG A 71 5.32 8.63 23.76
CA ARG A 71 6.14 7.75 24.59
C ARG A 71 5.65 7.80 26.04
N GLY A 72 4.83 6.85 26.41
CA GLY A 72 4.30 6.75 27.77
C GLY A 72 3.50 5.47 27.96
N ALA A 73 2.79 5.40 29.07
CA ALA A 73 1.81 4.34 29.27
C ALA A 73 0.81 4.31 28.12
N GLY A 74 0.39 3.13 27.68
CA GLY A 74 -0.53 2.97 26.55
C GLY A 74 0.10 3.01 25.15
N ASN A 75 1.40 3.26 25.03
CA ASN A 75 2.14 3.08 23.79
C ASN A 75 2.35 1.58 23.47
N LEU A 76 2.45 1.29 22.18
CA LEU A 76 2.81 -0.04 21.71
C LEU A 76 4.29 -0.31 22.00
N LYS A 77 4.57 -1.45 22.59
CA LYS A 77 5.92 -1.91 22.82
C LYS A 77 6.31 -2.99 21.81
N GLY A 78 7.62 -3.16 21.58
CA GLY A 78 8.12 -4.21 20.70
C GLY A 78 7.69 -5.61 21.16
N GLU A 79 7.67 -5.85 22.47
CA GLU A 79 7.18 -7.11 23.06
C GLU A 79 5.72 -7.43 22.75
N ASP A 80 4.84 -6.42 22.70
CA ASP A 80 3.43 -6.60 22.35
C ASP A 80 3.29 -7.05 20.89
N ILE A 81 4.08 -6.46 19.99
CA ILE A 81 4.08 -6.81 18.57
C ILE A 81 4.62 -8.24 18.38
N GLU A 82 5.68 -8.61 19.09
CA GLU A 82 6.25 -9.96 19.05
C GLU A 82 5.32 -11.01 19.64
N ALA A 83 4.51 -10.65 20.64
CA ALA A 83 3.49 -11.51 21.19
C ALA A 83 2.37 -11.78 20.16
N VAL A 84 1.95 -10.75 19.45
CA VAL A 84 0.93 -10.86 18.39
C VAL A 84 1.45 -11.68 17.21
N GLU A 85 2.71 -11.52 16.81
CA GLU A 85 3.32 -12.31 15.73
C GLU A 85 3.21 -13.83 15.96
N LYS A 86 3.26 -14.25 17.21
CA LYS A 86 3.20 -15.68 17.60
C LYS A 86 1.77 -16.25 17.59
N VAL A 87 0.76 -15.42 17.40
CA VAL A 87 -0.64 -15.87 17.36
C VAL A 87 -0.90 -16.67 16.08
N LYS A 88 -1.49 -17.86 16.24
CA LYS A 88 -1.85 -18.72 15.11
C LYS A 88 -2.80 -17.98 14.16
N GLY A 89 -2.43 -17.92 12.87
CA GLY A 89 -3.22 -17.24 11.84
C GLY A 89 -2.65 -15.88 11.44
N ILE A 90 -1.67 -15.36 12.15
CA ILE A 90 -0.92 -14.17 11.72
C ILE A 90 0.14 -14.59 10.69
N SER A 91 0.01 -14.11 9.48
CA SER A 91 0.94 -14.42 8.37
C SER A 91 2.12 -13.43 8.28
N GLY A 92 2.02 -12.29 8.93
CA GLY A 92 3.06 -11.28 8.96
C GLY A 92 2.60 -9.99 9.63
N TYR A 93 3.55 -9.10 9.87
CA TYR A 93 3.29 -7.82 10.51
C TYR A 93 4.18 -6.72 9.94
N ILE A 94 3.73 -5.50 10.14
CA ILE A 94 4.49 -4.30 9.83
C ILE A 94 4.66 -3.50 11.11
N LYS A 95 5.91 -3.17 11.45
CA LYS A 95 6.22 -2.17 12.48
C LYS A 95 6.40 -0.82 11.79
N ARG A 96 5.66 0.18 12.23
CA ARG A 96 5.81 1.56 11.76
C ARG A 96 6.11 2.48 12.91
N MET A 97 7.01 3.42 12.69
CA MET A 97 7.29 4.51 13.62
C MET A 97 7.57 5.77 12.82
N ASN A 98 6.73 6.78 12.97
CA ASN A 98 6.99 8.09 12.40
C ASN A 98 7.95 8.86 13.31
N VAL A 99 8.93 9.49 12.72
CA VAL A 99 9.92 10.32 13.42
C VAL A 99 10.15 11.61 12.65
N VAL A 100 10.38 12.68 13.39
CA VAL A 100 10.84 13.94 12.81
C VAL A 100 12.36 13.97 12.91
N ALA A 101 13.02 14.12 11.77
CA ALA A 101 14.46 14.22 11.70
C ALA A 101 14.87 15.42 10.84
N ASP A 102 16.03 15.99 11.12
CA ASP A 102 16.62 17.04 10.32
C ASP A 102 17.51 16.44 9.23
N LEU A 103 17.35 16.92 8.03
CA LEU A 103 18.24 16.62 6.92
C LEU A 103 19.46 17.52 6.98
N ILE A 104 20.67 16.95 7.03
CA ILE A 104 21.91 17.72 7.27
C ILE A 104 22.55 18.21 5.97
N ASP A 105 22.77 17.30 5.03
CA ASP A 105 23.67 17.51 3.89
C ASP A 105 22.97 17.78 2.57
N HIS A 106 21.63 17.73 2.55
CA HIS A 106 20.86 17.75 1.31
C HIS A 106 19.74 18.80 1.37
N GLN A 107 19.28 19.21 0.20
CA GLN A 107 18.21 20.19 0.08
C GLN A 107 16.84 19.53 0.13
N LEU A 108 15.95 20.09 0.91
CA LEU A 108 14.53 19.66 0.93
C LEU A 108 13.89 19.98 -0.43
N VAL A 109 12.97 19.13 -0.82
CA VAL A 109 12.00 19.44 -1.88
C VAL A 109 10.89 20.24 -1.21
N GLU A 110 10.76 21.49 -1.60
CA GLU A 110 9.69 22.36 -1.11
C GLU A 110 8.37 21.84 -1.70
N SER A 111 7.45 21.43 -0.83
CA SER A 111 6.04 21.37 -1.17
C SER A 111 5.50 22.78 -0.96
N GLY A 112 4.83 23.37 -1.93
CA GLY A 112 4.34 24.75 -1.88
C GLY A 112 3.39 25.09 -0.72
N GLU A 113 3.23 24.20 0.24
CA GLU A 113 2.39 24.33 1.45
C GLU A 113 3.20 24.55 2.74
N THR A 114 4.53 24.62 2.67
CA THR A 114 5.38 24.80 3.87
C THR A 114 5.86 26.23 4.06
N ASP A 115 4.97 27.20 3.94
CA ASP A 115 5.22 28.51 4.54
C ASP A 115 5.09 28.36 6.05
N PHE A 116 6.23 28.27 6.74
CA PHE A 116 6.25 28.40 8.19
C PHE A 116 5.75 29.79 8.57
N GLU A 117 4.63 29.85 9.27
CA GLU A 117 3.98 31.07 9.69
C GLU A 117 4.87 31.99 10.56
N SER A 118 6.02 31.50 11.05
CA SER A 118 6.96 32.26 11.85
C SER A 118 8.41 31.84 11.62
N GLU A 119 9.32 32.80 11.72
CA GLU A 119 10.77 32.58 11.66
C GLU A 119 11.26 31.62 12.75
N ASP A 120 10.65 31.62 13.94
CA ASP A 120 10.97 30.66 15.01
C ASP A 120 10.68 29.21 14.61
N ARG A 121 9.55 28.96 13.96
CA ARG A 121 9.24 27.63 13.43
C ARG A 121 10.18 27.23 12.30
N LYS A 122 10.49 28.14 11.41
CA LYS A 122 11.44 27.91 10.32
C LYS A 122 12.84 27.56 10.85
N GLN A 123 13.29 28.25 11.90
CA GLN A 123 14.56 27.94 12.53
C GLN A 123 14.58 26.57 13.20
N LYS A 124 13.48 26.17 13.85
CA LYS A 124 13.36 24.90 14.57
C LYS A 124 13.11 23.70 13.66
N PHE A 125 12.36 23.89 12.59
CA PHE A 125 11.86 22.79 11.74
C PHE A 125 12.12 22.98 10.25
N GLY A 126 12.80 24.03 9.84
CA GLY A 126 13.03 24.33 8.42
C GLY A 126 13.87 23.29 7.66
N ARG A 127 14.49 22.35 8.38
CA ARG A 127 15.21 21.20 7.80
C ARG A 127 14.57 19.86 8.16
N ALA A 128 13.41 19.92 8.78
CA ALA A 128 12.74 18.72 9.27
C ALA A 128 12.10 17.93 8.14
N ILE A 129 12.27 16.62 8.18
CA ILE A 129 11.59 15.64 7.35
C ILE A 129 10.77 14.72 8.23
N MET A 130 9.64 14.29 7.72
CA MET A 130 8.87 13.20 8.30
C MET A 130 9.40 11.88 7.74
N ALA A 131 10.09 11.11 8.58
CA ALA A 131 10.59 9.80 8.22
C ALA A 131 9.72 8.72 8.85
N THR A 132 9.44 7.66 8.12
CA THR A 132 8.75 6.47 8.64
C THR A 132 9.74 5.32 8.74
N GLY A 133 10.06 4.93 9.96
CA GLY A 133 10.77 3.67 10.21
C GLY A 133 9.83 2.50 9.93
N ILE A 134 10.27 1.55 9.13
CA ILE A 134 9.47 0.38 8.73
C ILE A 134 10.36 -0.86 8.63
N ASN A 135 9.83 -2.02 8.98
CA ASN A 135 10.56 -3.28 8.88
C ASN A 135 10.38 -4.01 7.55
N ASP A 136 9.33 -3.70 6.78
CA ASP A 136 9.06 -4.30 5.47
C ASP A 136 8.25 -3.30 4.63
N SER A 137 8.91 -2.60 3.71
CA SER A 137 8.24 -1.58 2.90
C SER A 137 7.35 -2.15 1.80
N SER A 138 7.56 -3.40 1.40
CA SER A 138 6.73 -4.03 0.37
C SER A 138 5.27 -4.21 0.80
N LYS A 139 5.05 -4.27 2.11
CA LYS A 139 3.73 -4.41 2.74
C LYS A 139 3.12 -3.08 3.18
N ASP A 140 3.81 -1.96 2.98
CA ASP A 140 3.28 -0.65 3.29
C ASP A 140 2.05 -0.35 2.45
N ASP A 141 1.03 0.26 3.07
CA ASP A 141 -0.25 0.55 2.41
C ASP A 141 -0.07 1.38 1.14
N LYS A 142 0.92 2.28 1.11
CA LYS A 142 1.19 3.12 -0.05
C LYS A 142 1.71 2.32 -1.24
N PHE A 143 2.48 1.27 -0.99
CA PHE A 143 2.95 0.36 -2.04
C PHE A 143 1.91 -0.68 -2.41
N THR A 144 1.19 -1.26 -1.44
CA THR A 144 0.14 -2.25 -1.71
C THR A 144 -1.08 -1.66 -2.42
N ALA A 145 -1.40 -0.38 -2.16
CA ALA A 145 -2.43 0.37 -2.86
C ALA A 145 -1.92 1.01 -4.17
N GLU A 146 -0.69 0.71 -4.59
CA GLU A 146 -0.05 1.26 -5.79
C GLU A 146 0.03 2.79 -5.85
N THR A 147 -0.16 3.48 -4.71
CA THR A 147 0.00 4.93 -4.60
C THR A 147 1.48 5.32 -4.77
N PHE A 148 2.37 4.49 -4.24
CA PHE A 148 3.81 4.58 -4.47
C PHE A 148 4.27 3.40 -5.32
N LYS A 149 5.20 3.68 -6.22
CA LYS A 149 5.86 2.66 -7.04
C LYS A 149 7.36 2.75 -6.83
N LEU A 150 7.98 1.60 -6.65
CA LEU A 150 9.44 1.53 -6.62
C LEU A 150 9.96 1.74 -8.05
N VAL A 151 10.74 2.80 -8.25
CA VAL A 151 11.30 3.16 -9.57
C VAL A 151 12.66 2.52 -9.75
N GLU A 152 13.47 2.48 -8.69
CA GLU A 152 14.82 1.94 -8.70
C GLU A 152 15.13 1.34 -7.33
N GLY A 153 16.04 0.38 -7.26
CA GLY A 153 16.46 -0.25 -6.02
C GLY A 153 15.55 -1.41 -5.60
N ARG A 154 15.35 -1.57 -4.31
CA ARG A 154 14.58 -2.66 -3.71
C ARG A 154 13.81 -2.22 -2.45
N HIS A 155 12.84 -2.99 -2.07
CA HIS A 155 12.13 -2.79 -0.79
C HIS A 155 13.03 -3.04 0.43
N ILE A 156 12.75 -2.28 1.49
CA ILE A 156 13.29 -2.52 2.84
C ILE A 156 12.75 -3.85 3.35
N ASN A 157 13.60 -4.64 3.97
CA ASN A 157 13.23 -5.89 4.63
C ASN A 157 13.72 -5.92 6.09
N LYS A 158 13.24 -6.89 6.86
CA LYS A 158 13.48 -7.00 8.30
C LYS A 158 14.96 -7.10 8.73
N ASN A 159 15.85 -7.46 7.82
CA ASN A 159 17.29 -7.60 8.09
C ASN A 159 18.06 -6.32 7.81
N ASP A 160 17.45 -5.36 7.16
CA ASP A 160 18.09 -4.10 6.81
C ASP A 160 18.29 -3.20 8.03
N LYS A 161 19.40 -2.47 8.01
CA LYS A 161 19.73 -1.47 9.02
C LYS A 161 20.31 -0.25 8.33
N ASN A 162 19.88 0.92 8.78
CA ASN A 162 20.38 2.20 8.27
C ASN A 162 20.26 2.32 6.73
N VAL A 163 19.15 1.90 6.19
CA VAL A 163 18.80 2.08 4.78
C VAL A 163 17.55 2.94 4.64
N ALA A 164 17.39 3.59 3.50
CA ALA A 164 16.25 4.44 3.23
C ALA A 164 15.75 4.29 1.79
N LEU A 165 14.44 4.28 1.62
CA LEU A 165 13.78 4.62 0.37
C LEU A 165 13.48 6.11 0.40
N ILE A 166 13.80 6.80 -0.68
CA ILE A 166 13.62 8.24 -0.83
C ILE A 166 12.71 8.54 -2.01
N HIS A 167 12.05 9.69 -1.97
CA HIS A 167 11.21 10.11 -3.08
C HIS A 167 12.08 10.47 -4.31
N LYS A 168 11.57 10.15 -5.49
CA LYS A 168 12.28 10.42 -6.76
C LYS A 168 12.71 11.88 -6.90
N ASP A 169 11.81 12.82 -6.62
CA ASP A 169 12.10 14.25 -6.76
C ASP A 169 13.22 14.70 -5.79
N PHE A 170 13.29 14.08 -4.58
CA PHE A 170 14.38 14.35 -3.67
C PHE A 170 15.71 13.79 -4.19
N ALA A 171 15.69 12.60 -4.76
CA ALA A 171 16.86 11.99 -5.39
C ALA A 171 17.36 12.84 -6.55
N GLU A 172 16.48 13.26 -7.45
CA GLU A 172 16.82 14.11 -8.60
C GLU A 172 17.39 15.47 -8.19
N LYS A 173 16.72 16.15 -7.23
CA LYS A 173 17.18 17.46 -6.73
C LYS A 173 18.59 17.40 -6.13
N ASN A 174 18.90 16.32 -5.45
CA ASN A 174 20.19 16.13 -4.77
C ASN A 174 21.17 15.25 -5.54
N LYS A 175 20.82 14.82 -6.76
CA LYS A 175 21.64 13.94 -7.62
C LYS A 175 22.05 12.64 -6.93
N LEU A 176 21.16 12.09 -6.11
CA LEU A 176 21.36 10.85 -5.36
C LEU A 176 21.01 9.63 -6.21
N LYS A 177 21.76 8.57 -6.01
CA LYS A 177 21.56 7.25 -6.63
C LYS A 177 21.49 6.16 -5.55
N VAL A 178 21.00 5.00 -5.93
CA VAL A 178 21.08 3.79 -5.09
C VAL A 178 22.55 3.55 -4.73
N GLY A 179 22.80 3.34 -3.44
CA GLY A 179 24.15 3.19 -2.87
C GLY A 179 24.70 4.46 -2.23
N ASP A 180 24.18 5.64 -2.57
CA ASP A 180 24.56 6.89 -1.92
C ASP A 180 24.08 6.94 -0.48
N THR A 181 24.60 7.88 0.28
CA THR A 181 24.27 8.02 1.69
C THR A 181 23.82 9.43 2.02
N ILE A 182 22.86 9.51 2.93
CA ILE A 182 22.35 10.77 3.47
C ILE A 182 22.55 10.76 5.00
N ASN A 183 22.77 11.95 5.57
CA ASN A 183 22.86 12.14 7.00
C ASN A 183 21.58 12.77 7.53
N ILE A 184 20.94 12.06 8.45
CA ILE A 184 19.77 12.53 9.17
C ILE A 184 20.11 12.70 10.64
N LYS A 185 19.54 13.72 11.27
CA LYS A 185 19.79 14.06 12.66
C LYS A 185 18.48 14.11 13.42
N SER A 186 18.46 13.59 14.64
CA SER A 186 17.30 13.71 15.50
C SER A 186 16.99 15.20 15.76
N ASN A 187 15.75 15.64 15.46
CA ASN A 187 15.34 17.00 15.79
C ASN A 187 15.14 17.13 17.30
N THR A 188 15.83 18.09 17.92
CA THR A 188 15.78 18.31 19.38
C THR A 188 14.51 19.05 19.83
N ASN A 189 13.78 19.66 18.89
CA ASN A 189 12.52 20.33 19.14
C ASN A 189 11.32 19.42 18.91
N ASP A 190 11.55 18.21 18.34
CA ASP A 190 10.51 17.20 18.20
C ASP A 190 10.00 16.79 19.58
N TYR A 191 8.70 16.84 19.75
CA TYR A 191 8.03 16.45 20.99
C TYR A 191 8.31 14.99 21.37
N ASP A 192 8.48 14.12 20.37
CA ASP A 192 8.79 12.71 20.55
C ASP A 192 10.22 12.48 21.01
N ASN A 193 11.11 13.44 20.81
CA ASN A 193 12.48 13.38 21.27
C ASN A 193 12.60 13.84 22.74
N VAL A 194 11.90 13.16 23.64
CA VAL A 194 11.82 13.47 25.07
C VAL A 194 13.19 13.58 25.72
N ARG A 195 14.15 12.78 25.25
CA ARG A 195 15.53 12.75 25.78
C ARG A 195 16.42 13.84 25.18
N LYS A 196 15.90 14.69 24.31
CA LYS A 196 16.67 15.71 23.57
C LYS A 196 17.90 15.12 22.88
N ALA A 197 17.77 13.90 22.36
CA ALA A 197 18.85 13.25 21.64
C ALA A 197 19.27 14.11 20.44
N ASN A 198 20.59 14.24 20.25
CA ASN A 198 21.18 15.05 19.18
C ASN A 198 22.12 14.13 18.37
N LYS A 199 21.57 13.04 17.86
CA LYS A 199 22.33 12.00 17.18
C LYS A 199 22.18 12.10 15.68
N THR A 200 23.28 12.11 14.97
CA THR A 200 23.32 11.96 13.50
C THR A 200 23.43 10.50 13.15
N THR A 201 22.66 10.08 12.16
CA THR A 201 22.69 8.72 11.63
C THR A 201 22.89 8.80 10.11
N LYS A 202 23.82 8.01 9.61
CA LYS A 202 24.06 7.83 8.18
C LYS A 202 23.17 6.71 7.69
N VAL A 203 22.40 6.96 6.64
CA VAL A 203 21.54 5.98 5.99
C VAL A 203 21.90 5.84 4.51
N THR A 204 21.83 4.62 4.00
CA THR A 204 22.15 4.31 2.60
C THR A 204 20.86 4.25 1.78
N VAL A 205 20.82 4.90 0.65
CA VAL A 205 19.72 4.85 -0.32
C VAL A 205 19.73 3.48 -1.00
N ILE A 206 18.59 2.80 -1.03
CA ILE A 206 18.43 1.45 -1.61
C ILE A 206 17.36 1.40 -2.67
#